data_76da815ab7436ffa9a6c687adf1fa17c
#
_entry.id   76da815ab7436ffa9a6c687adf1fa17c
#
_cell.length_a   1.000
_cell.length_b   1.000
_cell.length_c   1.000
_cell.angle_alpha   90.00
_cell.angle_beta   90.00
_cell.angle_gamma   90.00
#
_symmetry.space_group_name_H-M   'P 1'
#
loop_
_entity.id
_entity.type
_entity.pdbx_description
1 polymer ?
#
loop_
_entity_poly.entity_id
_entity_poly.type
_entity_poly.pdbx_seq_one_letter_code
_entity_poly.pdbx_strand_id
1 'polypeptide(L)'
;QADSKQRSIYFFHSNNERNLFLTTFDEALVTDCYRREQSIVPQQALAMTNSRLVLDVSRPIADFITKVLQTRQGDTDEAFIREAFRYLLAQQPSEPELQDCLKTLDEWQKLPEAGKDAAATSFARANLVWVLLNHHDFFTVR
;
A
#
# COMPACT_ATOMS: atom_id res chain seq x y z
N GLN A 1 7.14 -1.51 -19.74
CA GLN A 1 7.03 -0.42 -18.73
C GLN A 1 6.26 -0.84 -17.47
N ALA A 2 5.39 -1.86 -17.53
CA ALA A 2 4.61 -2.33 -16.39
C ALA A 2 5.45 -2.81 -15.18
N ASP A 3 6.67 -3.27 -15.42
CA ASP A 3 7.59 -3.78 -14.38
C ASP A 3 8.65 -2.74 -13.94
N SER A 4 8.56 -1.50 -14.40
CA SER A 4 9.52 -0.45 -14.04
C SER A 4 9.27 0.05 -12.62
N LYS A 5 10.32 0.05 -11.79
CA LYS A 5 10.33 0.63 -10.44
C LYS A 5 10.64 2.14 -10.44
N GLN A 6 10.74 2.75 -11.60
CA GLN A 6 10.99 4.18 -11.75
C GLN A 6 9.70 4.98 -11.50
N ARG A 7 9.86 6.23 -11.08
CA ARG A 7 8.71 7.14 -10.94
C ARG A 7 8.10 7.42 -12.31
N SER A 8 6.77 7.58 -12.35
CA SER A 8 5.98 7.76 -13.59
C SER A 8 6.47 8.92 -14.47
N ILE A 9 7.07 9.94 -13.90
CA ILE A 9 7.66 11.09 -14.64
C ILE A 9 8.76 10.67 -15.64
N TYR A 10 9.38 9.51 -15.43
CA TYR A 10 10.41 8.97 -16.33
C TYR A 10 9.84 8.00 -17.38
N PHE A 11 8.55 7.76 -17.39
CA PHE A 11 7.93 6.91 -18.39
C PHE A 11 7.79 7.67 -19.71
N PHE A 12 7.88 6.93 -20.80
CA PHE A 12 7.62 7.51 -22.11
C PHE A 12 6.13 7.83 -22.25
N HIS A 13 5.83 9.08 -22.55
CA HIS A 13 4.47 9.58 -22.77
C HIS A 13 4.23 9.80 -24.27
N SER A 14 3.30 9.06 -24.86
CA SER A 14 2.88 9.19 -26.25
C SER A 14 1.36 8.99 -26.37
N ASN A 15 0.76 9.68 -27.33
CA ASN A 15 -0.68 9.48 -27.63
C ASN A 15 -0.98 8.06 -28.14
N ASN A 16 0.00 7.39 -28.72
CA ASN A 16 -0.17 6.05 -29.33
C ASN A 16 0.11 4.91 -28.35
N GLU A 17 0.86 5.16 -27.29
CA GLU A 17 1.22 4.17 -26.26
C GLU A 17 0.97 4.74 -24.87
N ARG A 18 -0.25 4.58 -24.38
CA ARG A 18 -0.61 5.00 -23.03
C ARG A 18 -0.35 3.88 -22.04
N ASN A 19 0.21 4.21 -20.88
CA ASN A 19 0.32 3.28 -19.79
C ASN A 19 -1.05 3.12 -19.11
N LEU A 20 -1.63 1.91 -19.17
CA LEU A 20 -2.96 1.62 -18.66
C LEU A 20 -3.10 1.96 -17.16
N PHE A 21 -2.06 1.74 -16.37
CA PHE A 21 -2.07 2.07 -14.94
C PHE A 21 -2.16 3.59 -14.72
N LEU A 22 -1.35 4.37 -15.44
CA LEU A 22 -1.37 5.84 -15.31
C LEU A 22 -2.69 6.45 -15.79
N THR A 23 -3.27 5.93 -16.89
CA THR A 23 -4.58 6.41 -17.38
C THR A 23 -5.71 6.11 -16.39
N THR A 24 -5.61 5.02 -15.63
CA THR A 24 -6.58 4.71 -14.56
C THR A 24 -6.50 5.73 -13.41
N PHE A 25 -5.34 6.35 -13.20
CA PHE A 25 -5.10 7.37 -12.18
C PHE A 25 -5.01 8.80 -12.74
N ASP A 26 -5.83 9.10 -13.74
CA ASP A 26 -5.99 10.46 -14.29
C ASP A 26 -4.70 11.04 -14.89
N GLU A 27 -4.00 10.23 -15.69
CA GLU A 27 -2.86 10.72 -16.47
C GLU A 27 -3.26 11.93 -17.31
N ALA A 28 -2.47 13.01 -17.24
CA ALA A 28 -2.69 14.18 -18.07
C ALA A 28 -2.54 13.83 -19.57
N LEU A 29 -3.44 14.33 -20.40
CA LEU A 29 -3.32 14.21 -21.84
C LEU A 29 -2.04 14.92 -22.32
N VAL A 30 -1.32 14.32 -23.27
CA VAL A 30 -0.09 14.89 -23.83
C VAL A 30 -0.34 16.26 -24.49
N THR A 31 -1.53 16.46 -25.04
CA THR A 31 -1.96 17.70 -25.70
C THR A 31 -2.62 18.70 -24.76
N ASP A 32 -3.24 18.23 -23.68
CA ASP A 32 -4.03 19.03 -22.75
C ASP A 32 -3.63 18.75 -21.30
N CYS A 33 -2.35 19.01 -20.97
CA CYS A 33 -1.77 18.70 -19.66
C CYS A 33 -2.43 19.43 -18.47
N TYR A 34 -3.20 20.49 -18.71
CA TYR A 34 -3.95 21.23 -17.70
C TYR A 34 -5.37 20.67 -17.46
N ARG A 35 -5.87 19.80 -18.34
CA ARG A 35 -7.21 19.22 -18.24
C ARG A 35 -7.10 17.76 -17.79
N ARG A 36 -7.56 17.46 -16.58
CA ARG A 36 -7.67 16.11 -16.05
C ARG A 36 -9.11 15.63 -16.14
N GLU A 37 -9.31 14.43 -16.66
CA GLU A 37 -10.58 13.75 -16.57
C GLU A 37 -10.70 13.09 -15.19
N GLN A 38 -11.87 13.17 -14.56
CA GLN A 38 -12.11 12.48 -13.31
C GLN A 38 -12.31 10.98 -13.57
N SER A 39 -11.49 10.16 -12.99
CA SER A 39 -11.61 8.70 -13.09
C SER A 39 -12.67 8.15 -12.15
N ILE A 40 -13.12 6.93 -12.44
CA ILE A 40 -14.09 6.22 -11.63
C ILE A 40 -13.33 5.51 -10.49
N VAL A 41 -13.57 5.92 -9.24
CA VAL A 41 -12.94 5.39 -8.03
C VAL A 41 -12.90 3.85 -7.94
N PRO A 42 -13.96 3.09 -8.31
CA PRO A 42 -13.90 1.62 -8.30
C PRO A 42 -12.83 1.02 -9.20
N GLN A 43 -12.53 1.63 -10.35
CA GLN A 43 -11.47 1.15 -11.25
C GLN A 43 -10.08 1.38 -10.65
N GLN A 44 -9.88 2.48 -9.95
CA GLN A 44 -8.62 2.77 -9.24
C GLN A 44 -8.40 1.77 -8.11
N ALA A 45 -9.41 1.51 -7.29
CA ALA A 45 -9.36 0.53 -6.22
C ALA A 45 -9.02 -0.88 -6.76
N LEU A 46 -9.67 -1.28 -7.85
CA LEU A 46 -9.41 -2.57 -8.50
C LEU A 46 -7.99 -2.65 -9.08
N ALA A 47 -7.50 -1.57 -9.70
CA ALA A 47 -6.15 -1.49 -10.24
C ALA A 47 -5.10 -1.61 -9.13
N MET A 48 -5.31 -0.95 -7.98
CA MET A 48 -4.42 -1.07 -6.81
C MET A 48 -4.42 -2.47 -6.24
N THR A 49 -5.59 -3.06 -6.00
CA THR A 49 -5.73 -4.40 -5.42
C THR A 49 -5.06 -5.48 -6.27
N ASN A 50 -5.15 -5.36 -7.59
CA ASN A 50 -4.55 -6.31 -8.54
C ASN A 50 -3.12 -5.90 -8.98
N SER A 51 -2.59 -4.82 -8.47
CA SER A 51 -1.26 -4.34 -8.85
C SER A 51 -0.18 -5.24 -8.28
N ARG A 52 0.61 -5.84 -9.17
CA ARG A 52 1.78 -6.60 -8.79
C ARG A 52 2.80 -5.74 -8.03
N LEU A 53 2.90 -4.47 -8.39
CA LEU A 53 3.76 -3.51 -7.70
C LEU A 53 3.36 -3.37 -6.22
N VAL A 54 2.06 -3.25 -5.92
CA VAL A 54 1.56 -3.12 -4.53
C VAL A 54 1.87 -4.38 -3.72
N LEU A 55 1.69 -5.57 -4.31
CA LEU A 55 2.06 -6.83 -3.67
C LEU A 55 3.57 -6.91 -3.40
N ASP A 56 4.39 -6.57 -4.41
CA ASP A 56 5.86 -6.65 -4.32
C ASP A 56 6.46 -5.67 -3.30
N VAL A 57 5.84 -4.50 -3.08
CA VAL A 57 6.35 -3.50 -2.13
C VAL A 57 5.82 -3.67 -0.71
N SER A 58 4.73 -4.41 -0.51
CA SER A 58 4.10 -4.58 0.82
C SER A 58 5.07 -5.19 1.83
N ARG A 59 5.80 -6.24 1.46
CA ARG A 59 6.76 -6.90 2.33
C ARG A 59 7.98 -6.04 2.66
N PRO A 60 8.69 -5.43 1.70
CA PRO A 60 9.77 -4.48 2.00
C PRO A 60 9.35 -3.32 2.90
N ILE A 61 8.14 -2.80 2.75
CA ILE A 61 7.63 -1.73 3.61
C ILE A 61 7.41 -2.26 5.05
N ALA A 62 6.78 -3.42 5.20
CA ALA A 62 6.59 -4.04 6.52
C ALA A 62 7.92 -4.32 7.22
N ASP A 63 8.91 -4.83 6.50
CA ASP A 63 10.26 -5.09 7.02
C ASP A 63 10.97 -3.79 7.43
N PHE A 64 10.79 -2.72 6.66
CA PHE A 64 11.33 -1.40 7.00
C PHE A 64 10.74 -0.87 8.30
N ILE A 65 9.40 -0.89 8.45
CA ILE A 65 8.72 -0.42 9.66
C ILE A 65 9.16 -1.27 10.87
N THR A 66 9.23 -2.59 10.71
CA THR A 66 9.68 -3.50 11.77
C THR A 66 11.11 -3.17 12.21
N LYS A 67 12.04 -2.93 11.29
CA LYS A 67 13.42 -2.52 11.64
C LYS A 67 13.47 -1.21 12.40
N VAL A 68 12.65 -0.23 12.01
CA VAL A 68 12.56 1.05 12.73
C VAL A 68 12.11 0.83 14.18
N LEU A 69 11.10 -0.02 14.39
CA LEU A 69 10.58 -0.34 15.72
C LEU A 69 11.61 -1.11 16.58
N GLN A 70 12.31 -2.07 16.00
CA GLN A 70 13.38 -2.82 16.68
C GLN A 70 14.50 -1.89 17.16
N THR A 71 14.88 -0.91 16.34
CA THR A 71 15.88 0.11 16.72
C THR A 71 15.40 0.95 17.91
N ARG A 72 14.09 1.16 18.05
CA ARG A 72 13.46 1.92 19.14
C ARG A 72 13.10 1.06 20.36
N GLN A 73 13.40 -0.23 20.36
CA GLN A 73 13.05 -1.21 21.41
C GLN A 73 11.52 -1.29 21.68
N GLY A 74 10.71 -1.07 20.67
CA GLY A 74 9.25 -1.03 20.78
C GLY A 74 8.53 -1.91 19.74
N ASP A 75 9.10 -3.07 19.37
CA ASP A 75 8.53 -3.95 18.35
C ASP A 75 7.35 -4.76 18.91
N THR A 76 6.20 -4.12 18.96
CA THR A 76 4.89 -4.73 19.26
C THR A 76 3.95 -4.58 18.06
N ASP A 77 2.93 -5.43 17.96
CA ASP A 77 1.96 -5.33 16.86
C ASP A 77 1.14 -4.04 16.95
N GLU A 78 0.85 -3.54 18.15
CA GLU A 78 0.22 -2.22 18.31
C GLU A 78 1.10 -1.09 17.78
N ALA A 79 2.38 -1.08 18.14
CA ALA A 79 3.33 -0.09 17.64
C ALA A 79 3.49 -0.18 16.12
N PHE A 80 3.49 -1.40 15.57
CA PHE A 80 3.54 -1.61 14.14
C PHE A 80 2.33 -1.02 13.41
N ILE A 81 1.11 -1.26 13.90
CA ILE A 81 -0.12 -0.71 13.33
C ILE A 81 -0.07 0.83 13.33
N ARG A 82 0.26 1.44 14.47
CA ARG A 82 0.34 2.90 14.60
C ARG A 82 1.38 3.53 13.64
N GLU A 83 2.55 2.91 13.51
CA GLU A 83 3.59 3.37 12.58
C GLU A 83 3.18 3.13 11.12
N ALA A 84 2.55 2.00 10.79
CA ALA A 84 2.05 1.73 9.44
C ALA A 84 1.01 2.76 9.01
N PHE A 85 0.04 3.09 9.85
CA PHE A 85 -0.94 4.15 9.58
C PHE A 85 -0.25 5.50 9.39
N ARG A 86 0.72 5.84 10.24
CA ARG A 86 1.45 7.09 10.15
C ARG A 86 2.26 7.21 8.85
N TYR A 87 2.97 6.14 8.44
CA TYR A 87 3.80 6.17 7.23
C TYR A 87 2.97 6.12 5.95
N LEU A 88 1.88 5.37 5.92
CA LEU A 88 1.11 5.13 4.71
C LEU A 88 -0.06 6.11 4.55
N LEU A 89 -0.78 6.41 5.62
CA LEU A 89 -2.00 7.22 5.59
C LEU A 89 -1.81 8.61 6.20
N ALA A 90 -0.62 8.92 6.75
CA ALA A 90 -0.30 10.18 7.45
C ALA A 90 -1.27 10.51 8.60
N GLN A 91 -1.90 9.52 9.20
CA GLN A 91 -2.87 9.65 10.31
C GLN A 91 -2.65 8.57 11.37
N GLN A 92 -3.32 8.71 12.52
CA GLN A 92 -3.35 7.69 13.55
C GLN A 92 -4.62 6.85 13.40
N PRO A 93 -4.55 5.52 13.66
CA PRO A 93 -5.75 4.71 13.69
C PRO A 93 -6.66 5.16 14.85
N SER A 94 -7.98 5.15 14.63
CA SER A 94 -8.94 5.25 15.70
C SER A 94 -8.89 3.99 16.59
N GLU A 95 -9.42 4.07 17.80
CA GLU A 95 -9.42 2.93 18.72
C GLU A 95 -10.11 1.68 18.14
N PRO A 96 -11.30 1.77 17.50
CA PRO A 96 -11.90 0.62 16.83
C PRO A 96 -11.02 0.02 15.72
N GLU A 97 -10.43 0.86 14.86
CA GLU A 97 -9.54 0.41 13.79
C GLU A 97 -8.30 -0.32 14.33
N LEU A 98 -7.74 0.20 15.44
CA LEU A 98 -6.60 -0.44 16.09
C LEU A 98 -6.96 -1.84 16.59
N GLN A 99 -8.11 -1.99 17.26
CA GLN A 99 -8.56 -3.28 17.77
C GLN A 99 -8.85 -4.28 16.64
N ASP A 100 -9.50 -3.83 15.55
CA ASP A 100 -9.76 -4.67 14.40
C ASP A 100 -8.46 -5.10 13.71
N CYS A 101 -7.48 -4.21 13.57
CA CYS A 101 -6.17 -4.55 13.03
C CYS A 101 -5.41 -5.56 13.91
N LEU A 102 -5.42 -5.38 15.23
CA LEU A 102 -4.79 -6.32 16.17
C LEU A 102 -5.39 -7.72 16.06
N LYS A 103 -6.72 -7.80 16.05
CA LYS A 103 -7.44 -9.07 15.88
C LYS A 103 -7.09 -9.73 14.54
N THR A 104 -7.07 -8.96 13.46
CA THR A 104 -6.75 -9.45 12.11
C THR A 104 -5.31 -9.96 12.03
N LEU A 105 -4.33 -9.25 12.64
CA LEU A 105 -2.94 -9.70 12.70
C LEU A 105 -2.83 -11.03 13.42
N ASP A 106 -3.49 -11.19 14.58
CA ASP A 106 -3.50 -12.43 15.35
C ASP A 106 -4.12 -13.61 14.56
N GLU A 107 -5.21 -13.35 13.82
CA GLU A 107 -5.83 -14.34 12.95
C GLU A 107 -4.89 -14.75 11.79
N TRP A 108 -4.24 -13.81 11.12
CA TRP A 108 -3.32 -14.08 10.02
C TRP A 108 -2.06 -14.80 10.45
N GLN A 109 -1.54 -14.53 11.65
CA GLN A 109 -0.40 -15.27 12.21
C GLN A 109 -0.71 -16.75 12.44
N LYS A 110 -1.96 -17.11 12.63
CA LYS A 110 -2.42 -18.50 12.84
C LYS A 110 -2.68 -19.28 11.55
N LEU A 111 -2.61 -18.62 10.38
CA LEU A 111 -2.84 -19.29 9.11
C LEU A 111 -1.72 -20.29 8.79
N PRO A 112 -2.05 -21.44 8.18
CA PRO A 112 -1.03 -22.44 7.81
C PRO A 112 0.04 -21.90 6.85
N GLU A 113 -0.35 -20.96 5.99
CA GLU A 113 0.53 -20.34 4.99
C GLU A 113 1.49 -19.30 5.60
N ALA A 114 1.19 -18.80 6.78
CA ALA A 114 2.01 -17.80 7.47
C ALA A 114 3.38 -18.35 7.92
N GLY A 115 3.48 -19.67 8.10
CA GLY A 115 4.67 -20.30 8.67
C GLY A 115 4.65 -20.28 10.19
N LYS A 116 5.83 -20.23 10.83
CA LYS A 116 5.95 -20.23 12.29
C LYS A 116 6.72 -19.02 12.80
N ASP A 117 6.35 -18.57 13.98
CA ASP A 117 7.08 -17.52 14.73
C ASP A 117 7.29 -16.22 13.91
N ALA A 118 8.55 -15.85 13.70
CA ALA A 118 8.93 -14.63 13.00
C ALA A 118 8.41 -14.57 11.55
N ALA A 119 8.28 -15.71 10.87
CA ALA A 119 7.73 -15.76 9.51
C ALA A 119 6.24 -15.43 9.53
N ALA A 120 5.49 -15.94 10.51
CA ALA A 120 4.07 -15.65 10.67
C ALA A 120 3.82 -14.16 10.95
N THR A 121 4.62 -13.55 11.81
CA THR A 121 4.54 -12.11 12.08
C THR A 121 4.87 -11.29 10.84
N SER A 122 5.93 -11.63 10.10
CA SER A 122 6.30 -10.93 8.86
C SER A 122 5.21 -11.06 7.78
N PHE A 123 4.59 -12.24 7.65
CA PHE A 123 3.49 -12.48 6.73
C PHE A 123 2.26 -11.62 7.07
N ALA A 124 1.82 -11.63 8.33
CA ALA A 124 0.67 -10.88 8.79
C ALA A 124 0.88 -9.35 8.62
N ARG A 125 2.06 -8.85 8.97
CA ARG A 125 2.44 -7.44 8.82
C ARG A 125 2.49 -7.01 7.35
N ALA A 126 3.01 -7.85 6.45
CA ALA A 126 3.00 -7.57 5.01
C ALA A 126 1.58 -7.49 4.44
N ASN A 127 0.69 -8.36 4.89
CA ASN A 127 -0.72 -8.33 4.49
C ASN A 127 -1.43 -7.07 5.02
N LEU A 128 -1.15 -6.63 6.25
CA LEU A 128 -1.70 -5.38 6.76
C LEU A 128 -1.24 -4.18 5.93
N VAL A 129 0.05 -4.11 5.59
CA VAL A 129 0.59 -3.07 4.70
C VAL A 129 -0.12 -3.10 3.34
N TRP A 130 -0.35 -4.28 2.76
CA TRP A 130 -1.09 -4.41 1.51
C TRP A 130 -2.53 -3.87 1.62
N VAL A 131 -3.23 -4.16 2.72
CA VAL A 131 -4.58 -3.60 2.98
C VAL A 131 -4.53 -2.08 3.08
N LEU A 132 -3.56 -1.51 3.81
CA LEU A 132 -3.43 -0.07 3.96
C LEU A 132 -3.07 0.64 2.66
N LEU A 133 -2.27 0.03 1.79
CA LEU A 133 -1.97 0.55 0.44
C LEU A 133 -3.21 0.56 -0.48
N ASN A 134 -4.21 -0.28 -0.17
CA ASN A 134 -5.50 -0.31 -0.85
C ASN A 134 -6.59 0.51 -0.14
N HIS A 135 -6.25 1.15 0.98
CA HIS A 135 -7.18 1.99 1.71
C HIS A 135 -7.48 3.27 0.91
N HIS A 136 -8.73 3.73 0.97
CA HIS A 136 -9.17 4.92 0.24
C HIS A 136 -8.32 6.16 0.54
N ASP A 137 -7.94 6.36 1.79
CA ASP A 137 -7.13 7.51 2.22
C ASP A 137 -5.68 7.47 1.70
N PHE A 138 -5.20 6.33 1.17
CA PHE A 138 -3.86 6.23 0.61
C PHE A 138 -3.73 6.98 -0.72
N PHE A 139 -4.77 6.98 -1.55
CA PHE A 139 -4.74 7.60 -2.88
C PHE A 139 -5.67 8.80 -3.05
N THR A 140 -6.48 9.13 -2.04
CA THR A 140 -7.29 10.37 -2.04
C THR A 140 -6.60 11.46 -1.24
N VAL A 141 -6.43 12.61 -1.87
CA VAL A 141 -5.99 13.83 -1.17
C VAL A 141 -7.23 14.48 -0.55
N ARG A 142 -7.22 14.66 0.77
CA ARG A 142 -8.24 15.43 1.49
C ARG A 142 -7.90 16.92 1.48
#